data_cbf0503ac94f86d128d4f03ac9ff2fdc
#
_entry.id   cbf0503ac94f86d128d4f03ac9ff2fdc
#
_cell.length_a   1.000
_cell.length_b   1.000
_cell.length_c   1.000
_cell.angle_alpha   90.00
_cell.angle_beta   90.00
_cell.angle_gamma   90.00
#
_symmetry.space_group_name_H-M   'P 1'
#
loop_
_entity.id
_entity.type
_entity.pdbx_description
1 polymer ?
#
loop_
_entity_poly.entity_id
_entity_poly.type
_entity_poly.pdbx_seq_one_letter_code
_entity_poly.pdbx_strand_id
1 'polypeptide(L)'
;MSPSAGQRQTQEDLTTCRRGQIWDRRHKHCLKRKSGVLPDADMAEYAYALAKADRYAEALETLDLLQNPNTARALNYRGYATRKLGRTQEGIGFYLKSIEIDPNYAQVREYLGEAYVLQGNVGAAKEQLNRIAKICGSTDCEEYEDLEFAISHNGEEKS
;
A
#
# COMPACT_ATOMS: atom_id res chain seq x y z
N MET A 1 -25.37 -12.09 -20.53
CA MET A 1 -24.27 -12.00 -19.58
C MET A 1 -23.00 -11.60 -20.31
N SER A 2 -22.32 -10.59 -19.85
CA SER A 2 -21.10 -10.11 -20.49
C SER A 2 -19.90 -10.93 -20.02
N PRO A 3 -19.14 -11.59 -20.93
CA PRO A 3 -17.94 -12.33 -20.53
C PRO A 3 -16.90 -11.45 -19.84
N SER A 4 -16.82 -10.18 -20.24
CA SER A 4 -15.84 -9.27 -19.63
C SER A 4 -16.16 -8.95 -18.17
N ALA A 5 -17.44 -8.84 -17.83
CA ALA A 5 -17.86 -8.61 -16.44
C ALA A 5 -17.52 -9.82 -15.57
N GLY A 6 -17.74 -11.02 -16.07
CA GLY A 6 -17.37 -12.24 -15.36
C GLY A 6 -15.88 -12.35 -15.13
N GLN A 7 -15.08 -12.00 -16.13
CA GLN A 7 -13.62 -12.00 -16.02
C GLN A 7 -13.13 -10.98 -14.99
N ARG A 8 -13.74 -9.81 -14.97
CA ARG A 8 -13.37 -8.77 -13.99
C ARG A 8 -13.67 -9.22 -12.58
N GLN A 9 -14.84 -9.81 -12.34
CA GLN A 9 -15.19 -10.34 -11.03
C GLN A 9 -14.21 -11.41 -10.59
N THR A 10 -13.81 -12.28 -11.50
CA THR A 10 -12.80 -13.30 -11.19
C THR A 10 -11.47 -12.67 -10.78
N GLN A 11 -11.05 -11.61 -11.47
CA GLN A 11 -9.82 -10.91 -11.14
C GLN A 11 -9.92 -10.26 -9.75
N GLU A 12 -11.03 -9.65 -9.42
CA GLU A 12 -11.25 -9.07 -8.12
C GLU A 12 -11.31 -10.15 -7.03
N ASP A 13 -12.00 -11.24 -7.32
CA ASP A 13 -12.13 -12.35 -6.37
C ASP A 13 -10.80 -13.02 -6.08
N LEU A 14 -9.85 -12.96 -7.02
CA LEU A 14 -8.51 -13.48 -6.81
C LEU A 14 -7.73 -12.65 -5.79
N THR A 15 -8.12 -11.40 -5.55
CA THR A 15 -7.41 -10.51 -4.64
C THR A 15 -8.12 -10.29 -3.32
N THR A 16 -9.45 -10.50 -3.27
CA THR A 16 -10.21 -10.22 -2.06
C THR A 16 -11.21 -11.34 -1.76
N CYS A 17 -11.11 -11.87 -0.54
CA CYS A 17 -12.08 -12.78 0.03
C CYS A 17 -13.05 -12.01 0.91
N ARG A 18 -14.13 -12.66 1.37
CA ARG A 18 -15.00 -12.03 2.36
C ARG A 18 -14.29 -11.89 3.69
N ARG A 19 -14.86 -11.06 4.55
CA ARG A 19 -14.27 -10.74 5.86
C ARG A 19 -13.91 -12.02 6.62
N GLY A 20 -12.72 -12.00 7.22
CA GLY A 20 -12.22 -13.13 8.00
C GLY A 20 -11.52 -14.21 7.19
N GLN A 21 -11.38 -14.00 5.88
CA GLN A 21 -10.69 -14.92 5.00
C GLN A 21 -9.51 -14.24 4.30
N ILE A 22 -8.61 -15.06 3.76
CA ILE A 22 -7.45 -14.59 3.00
C ILE A 22 -7.29 -15.44 1.74
N TRP A 23 -6.90 -14.80 0.65
CA TRP A 23 -6.72 -15.47 -0.64
C TRP A 23 -5.39 -16.22 -0.70
N ASP A 24 -5.46 -17.54 -0.96
CA ASP A 24 -4.29 -18.36 -1.24
C ASP A 24 -4.07 -18.38 -2.75
N ARG A 25 -3.06 -17.65 -3.21
CA ARG A 25 -2.73 -17.53 -4.64
C ARG A 25 -2.32 -18.86 -5.28
N ARG A 26 -1.69 -19.74 -4.50
CA ARG A 26 -1.18 -21.01 -5.02
C ARG A 26 -2.30 -21.99 -5.25
N HIS A 27 -3.23 -22.07 -4.32
CA HIS A 27 -4.30 -23.06 -4.37
C HIS A 27 -5.63 -22.48 -4.85
N LYS A 28 -5.66 -21.17 -5.16
CA LYS A 28 -6.80 -20.50 -5.77
C LYS A 28 -8.09 -20.62 -4.96
N HIS A 29 -8.00 -20.42 -3.66
CA HIS A 29 -9.18 -20.41 -2.79
C HIS A 29 -8.97 -19.52 -1.58
N CYS A 30 -10.05 -19.20 -0.90
CA CYS A 30 -10.02 -18.41 0.34
C CYS A 30 -9.85 -19.33 1.54
N LEU A 31 -8.94 -18.94 2.44
CA LEU A 31 -8.66 -19.65 3.69
C LEU A 31 -9.13 -18.81 4.86
N LYS A 32 -9.41 -19.44 5.99
CA LYS A 32 -9.67 -18.71 7.23
C LYS A 32 -8.42 -17.91 7.61
N ARG A 33 -8.60 -16.62 7.87
CA ARG A 33 -7.50 -15.74 8.22
C ARG A 33 -7.00 -16.04 9.63
N LYS A 34 -5.73 -16.41 9.74
CA LYS A 34 -5.07 -16.62 11.02
C LYS A 34 -3.56 -16.47 10.85
N SER A 35 -2.85 -16.31 11.96
CA SER A 35 -1.39 -16.21 11.94
C SER A 35 -0.78 -17.47 11.33
N GLY A 36 0.18 -17.29 10.43
CA GLY A 36 0.93 -18.38 9.83
C GLY A 36 0.17 -19.21 8.81
N VAL A 37 -1.06 -18.82 8.43
CA VAL A 37 -1.84 -19.56 7.43
C VAL A 37 -1.18 -19.51 6.06
N LEU A 38 -0.49 -18.42 5.75
CA LEU A 38 0.31 -18.23 4.53
C LEU A 38 1.64 -17.60 4.90
N PRO A 39 2.65 -17.65 4.01
CA PRO A 39 3.87 -16.89 4.22
C PRO A 39 3.59 -15.39 4.38
N ASP A 40 4.42 -14.73 5.18
CA ASP A 40 4.26 -13.28 5.45
C ASP A 40 4.17 -12.45 4.17
N ALA A 41 4.98 -12.78 3.16
CA ALA A 41 4.96 -12.03 1.90
C ALA A 41 3.58 -12.10 1.23
N ASP A 42 2.96 -13.27 1.22
CA ASP A 42 1.63 -13.45 0.62
C ASP A 42 0.56 -12.74 1.45
N MET A 43 0.67 -12.79 2.77
CA MET A 43 -0.28 -12.11 3.66
C MET A 43 -0.16 -10.59 3.53
N ALA A 44 1.07 -10.07 3.43
CA ALA A 44 1.28 -8.64 3.24
C ALA A 44 0.69 -8.16 1.92
N GLU A 45 0.90 -8.91 0.83
CA GLU A 45 0.31 -8.55 -0.48
C GLU A 45 -1.21 -8.61 -0.44
N TYR A 46 -1.78 -9.59 0.26
CA TYR A 46 -3.23 -9.64 0.44
C TYR A 46 -3.75 -8.43 1.22
N ALA A 47 -3.02 -8.04 2.27
CA ALA A 47 -3.38 -6.83 3.02
C ALA A 47 -3.36 -5.59 2.13
N TYR A 48 -2.38 -5.49 1.23
CA TYR A 48 -2.32 -4.40 0.27
C TYR A 48 -3.52 -4.44 -0.68
N ALA A 49 -3.88 -5.61 -1.18
CA ALA A 49 -5.06 -5.77 -2.04
C ALA A 49 -6.35 -5.33 -1.31
N LEU A 50 -6.48 -5.68 -0.03
CA LEU A 50 -7.60 -5.22 0.80
C LEU A 50 -7.61 -3.69 0.89
N ALA A 51 -6.47 -3.08 1.14
CA ALA A 51 -6.37 -1.62 1.24
C ALA A 51 -6.72 -0.95 -0.10
N LYS A 52 -6.30 -1.51 -1.22
CA LYS A 52 -6.66 -0.99 -2.55
C LYS A 52 -8.13 -1.18 -2.87
N ALA A 53 -8.81 -2.08 -2.18
CA ALA A 53 -10.26 -2.28 -2.28
C ALA A 53 -11.02 -1.49 -1.19
N ASP A 54 -10.37 -0.51 -0.57
CA ASP A 54 -10.92 0.35 0.48
C ASP A 54 -11.30 -0.40 1.76
N ARG A 55 -10.75 -1.59 1.96
CA ARG A 55 -10.98 -2.41 3.15
C ARG A 55 -9.82 -2.24 4.13
N TYR A 56 -9.62 -1.01 4.60
CA TYR A 56 -8.44 -0.61 5.37
C TYR A 56 -8.31 -1.29 6.72
N ALA A 57 -9.41 -1.40 7.46
CA ALA A 57 -9.39 -2.04 8.77
C ALA A 57 -9.00 -3.52 8.66
N GLU A 58 -9.54 -4.21 7.67
CA GLU A 58 -9.19 -5.61 7.43
C GLU A 58 -7.74 -5.76 6.98
N ALA A 59 -7.22 -4.79 6.21
CA ALA A 59 -5.82 -4.78 5.83
C ALA A 59 -4.93 -4.72 7.08
N LEU A 60 -5.25 -3.84 8.02
CA LEU A 60 -4.50 -3.73 9.29
C LEU A 60 -4.60 -5.01 10.11
N GLU A 61 -5.78 -5.59 10.22
CA GLU A 61 -5.97 -6.87 10.91
C GLU A 61 -5.11 -7.98 10.31
N THR A 62 -5.01 -8.01 8.98
CA THR A 62 -4.18 -9.00 8.28
C THR A 62 -2.70 -8.77 8.56
N LEU A 63 -2.25 -7.52 8.54
CA LEU A 63 -0.85 -7.18 8.85
C LEU A 63 -0.49 -7.53 10.30
N ASP A 64 -1.45 -7.45 11.22
CA ASP A 64 -1.22 -7.82 12.62
C ASP A 64 -0.94 -9.32 12.80
N LEU A 65 -1.28 -10.14 11.82
CA LEU A 65 -1.07 -11.58 11.85
C LEU A 65 0.28 -12.02 11.30
N LEU A 66 1.07 -11.11 10.73
CA LEU A 66 2.38 -11.42 10.21
C LEU A 66 3.31 -11.88 11.34
N GLN A 67 4.18 -12.85 11.05
CA GLN A 67 5.20 -13.28 11.99
C GLN A 67 6.23 -12.18 12.20
N ASN A 68 6.58 -11.45 11.14
CA ASN A 68 7.40 -10.26 11.22
C ASN A 68 6.68 -9.06 10.59
N PRO A 69 5.94 -8.28 11.39
CA PRO A 69 5.21 -7.12 10.86
C PRO A 69 6.10 -5.90 10.58
N ASN A 70 7.39 -5.98 10.85
CA ASN A 70 8.31 -4.86 10.80
C ASN A 70 9.25 -4.91 9.58
N THR A 71 8.82 -5.50 8.47
CA THR A 71 9.55 -5.39 7.20
C THR A 71 9.20 -4.04 6.55
N ALA A 72 10.07 -3.57 5.67
CA ALA A 72 9.81 -2.32 4.95
C ALA A 72 8.47 -2.36 4.22
N ARG A 73 8.16 -3.49 3.57
CA ARG A 73 6.89 -3.66 2.83
C ARG A 73 5.69 -3.64 3.76
N ALA A 74 5.72 -4.40 4.85
CA ALA A 74 4.60 -4.46 5.79
C ALA A 74 4.33 -3.10 6.43
N LEU A 75 5.39 -2.38 6.80
CA LEU A 75 5.28 -1.04 7.36
C LEU A 75 4.73 -0.04 6.36
N ASN A 76 5.13 -0.15 5.10
CA ASN A 76 4.56 0.69 4.03
C ASN A 76 3.05 0.46 3.90
N TYR A 77 2.63 -0.78 3.82
CA TYR A 77 1.21 -1.12 3.68
C TYR A 77 0.40 -0.72 4.92
N ARG A 78 1.00 -0.86 6.10
CA ARG A 78 0.37 -0.39 7.34
C ARG A 78 0.21 1.12 7.33
N GLY A 79 1.23 1.83 6.89
CA GLY A 79 1.17 3.29 6.74
C GLY A 79 0.06 3.71 5.78
N TYR A 80 -0.04 3.03 4.65
CA TYR A 80 -1.06 3.33 3.64
C TYR A 80 -2.48 3.14 4.21
N ALA A 81 -2.77 1.97 4.80
CA ALA A 81 -4.09 1.70 5.35
C ALA A 81 -4.44 2.65 6.50
N THR A 82 -3.47 2.95 7.37
CA THR A 82 -3.65 3.87 8.49
C THR A 82 -3.96 5.29 8.01
N ARG A 83 -3.20 5.76 7.02
CA ARG A 83 -3.43 7.07 6.42
C ARG A 83 -4.83 7.16 5.80
N LYS A 84 -5.22 6.14 5.05
CA LYS A 84 -6.53 6.12 4.37
C LYS A 84 -7.70 6.10 5.34
N LEU A 85 -7.48 5.64 6.57
CA LEU A 85 -8.47 5.75 7.65
C LEU A 85 -8.51 7.15 8.26
N GLY A 86 -7.74 8.10 7.75
CA GLY A 86 -7.70 9.47 8.24
C GLY A 86 -6.65 9.73 9.30
N ARG A 87 -5.85 8.72 9.69
CA ARG A 87 -4.79 8.86 10.69
C ARG A 87 -3.45 9.14 10.00
N THR A 88 -3.38 10.30 9.34
CA THR A 88 -2.25 10.65 8.47
C THR A 88 -0.93 10.71 9.21
N GLN A 89 -0.89 11.35 10.39
CA GLN A 89 0.35 11.47 11.15
C GLN A 89 0.88 10.12 11.61
N GLU A 90 0.00 9.24 12.03
CA GLU A 90 0.36 7.88 12.41
C GLU A 90 0.88 7.09 11.21
N GLY A 91 0.22 7.23 10.06
CA GLY A 91 0.68 6.62 8.80
C GLY A 91 2.08 7.07 8.41
N ILE A 92 2.37 8.36 8.56
CA ILE A 92 3.72 8.92 8.31
C ILE A 92 4.75 8.22 9.19
N GLY A 93 4.44 7.95 10.45
CA GLY A 93 5.34 7.23 11.35
C GLY A 93 5.72 5.86 10.81
N PHE A 94 4.77 5.12 10.26
CA PHE A 94 5.05 3.82 9.65
C PHE A 94 5.88 3.94 8.39
N TYR A 95 5.61 4.94 7.55
CA TYR A 95 6.42 5.18 6.35
C TYR A 95 7.87 5.50 6.70
N LEU A 96 8.10 6.31 7.71
CA LEU A 96 9.46 6.65 8.14
C LEU A 96 10.23 5.42 8.64
N LYS A 97 9.57 4.54 9.38
CA LYS A 97 10.18 3.27 9.79
C LYS A 97 10.51 2.39 8.60
N SER A 98 9.65 2.35 7.60
CA SER A 98 9.91 1.60 6.36
C SER A 98 11.16 2.12 5.66
N ILE A 99 11.31 3.44 5.56
CA ILE A 99 12.47 4.09 4.94
C ILE A 99 13.76 3.79 5.71
N GLU A 100 13.71 3.72 7.04
CA GLU A 100 14.87 3.34 7.83
C GLU A 100 15.38 1.95 7.46
N ILE A 101 14.47 1.03 7.17
CA ILE A 101 14.82 -0.35 6.79
C ILE A 101 15.31 -0.40 5.33
N ASP A 102 14.62 0.27 4.43
CA ASP A 102 14.97 0.30 3.00
C ASP A 102 14.86 1.72 2.45
N PRO A 103 15.96 2.48 2.49
CA PRO A 103 15.95 3.87 2.00
C PRO A 103 15.67 4.01 0.50
N ASN A 104 15.83 2.94 -0.27
CA ASN A 104 15.63 2.94 -1.73
C ASN A 104 14.27 2.39 -2.16
N TYR A 105 13.34 2.26 -1.23
CA TYR A 105 12.00 1.79 -1.50
C TYR A 105 11.15 2.95 -2.05
N ALA A 106 11.06 3.06 -3.38
CA ALA A 106 10.43 4.21 -4.05
C ALA A 106 8.95 4.36 -3.68
N GLN A 107 8.21 3.27 -3.59
CA GLN A 107 6.77 3.34 -3.30
C GLN A 107 6.48 3.97 -1.93
N VAL A 108 7.26 3.65 -0.89
CA VAL A 108 7.02 4.25 0.41
C VAL A 108 7.28 5.74 0.41
N ARG A 109 8.25 6.19 -0.41
CA ARG A 109 8.52 7.63 -0.54
C ARG A 109 7.40 8.35 -1.30
N GLU A 110 6.82 7.70 -2.28
CA GLU A 110 5.63 8.21 -2.96
C GLU A 110 4.51 8.43 -1.95
N TYR A 111 4.18 7.41 -1.17
CA TYR A 111 3.10 7.48 -0.19
C TYR A 111 3.38 8.48 0.93
N LEU A 112 4.63 8.57 1.37
CA LEU A 112 5.04 9.58 2.36
C LEU A 112 4.86 10.99 1.80
N GLY A 113 5.26 11.20 0.54
CA GLY A 113 5.09 12.49 -0.13
C GLY A 113 3.62 12.87 -0.22
N GLU A 114 2.76 11.92 -0.59
CA GLU A 114 1.31 12.16 -0.64
C GLU A 114 0.75 12.55 0.74
N ALA A 115 1.22 11.87 1.78
CA ALA A 115 0.81 12.21 3.15
C ALA A 115 1.24 13.62 3.55
N TYR A 116 2.44 14.03 3.16
CA TYR A 116 2.91 15.39 3.41
C TYR A 116 2.06 16.43 2.67
N VAL A 117 1.66 16.15 1.44
CA VAL A 117 0.75 17.05 0.71
C VAL A 117 -0.57 17.21 1.47
N LEU A 118 -1.12 16.11 1.98
CA LEU A 118 -2.36 16.15 2.76
C LEU A 118 -2.23 17.02 4.01
N GLN A 119 -1.03 17.11 4.57
CA GLN A 119 -0.75 17.97 5.72
C GLN A 119 -0.40 19.40 5.34
N GLY A 120 -0.38 19.72 4.06
CA GLY A 120 0.02 21.05 3.58
C GLY A 120 1.53 21.24 3.54
N ASN A 121 2.33 20.19 3.75
CA ASN A 121 3.78 20.27 3.76
C ASN A 121 4.34 19.90 2.38
N VAL A 122 4.13 20.79 1.41
CA VAL A 122 4.54 20.58 0.02
C VAL A 122 6.06 20.52 -0.11
N GLY A 123 6.78 21.27 0.72
CA GLY A 123 8.26 21.22 0.70
C GLY A 123 8.80 19.84 1.00
N ALA A 124 8.28 19.18 2.04
CA ALA A 124 8.68 17.82 2.39
C ALA A 124 8.27 16.82 1.30
N ALA A 125 7.11 17.01 0.67
CA ALA A 125 6.68 16.17 -0.44
C ALA A 125 7.65 16.28 -1.63
N LYS A 126 8.09 17.49 -1.97
CA LYS A 126 9.05 17.72 -3.04
C LYS A 126 10.41 17.08 -2.74
N GLU A 127 10.83 17.03 -1.49
CA GLU A 127 12.04 16.31 -1.11
C GLU A 127 11.92 14.83 -1.43
N GLN A 128 10.77 14.22 -1.13
CA GLN A 128 10.54 12.82 -1.48
C GLN A 128 10.54 12.62 -2.98
N LEU A 129 9.97 13.55 -3.74
CA LEU A 129 9.96 13.49 -5.20
C LEU A 129 11.40 13.46 -5.74
N ASN A 130 12.29 14.32 -5.22
CA ASN A 130 13.69 14.34 -5.60
C ASN A 130 14.41 13.03 -5.26
N ARG A 131 14.10 12.44 -4.10
CA ARG A 131 14.66 11.15 -3.71
C ARG A 131 14.22 10.04 -4.65
N ILE A 132 12.95 10.05 -5.04
CA ILE A 132 12.41 9.06 -5.99
C ILE A 132 13.13 9.17 -7.34
N ALA A 133 13.35 10.38 -7.84
CA ALA A 133 14.10 10.58 -9.09
C ALA A 133 15.49 9.96 -9.03
N LYS A 134 16.18 10.08 -7.90
CA LYS A 134 17.50 9.48 -7.70
C LYS A 134 17.42 7.95 -7.64
N ILE A 135 16.42 7.40 -6.97
CA ILE A 135 16.23 5.95 -6.85
C ILE A 135 15.94 5.36 -8.23
N CYS A 136 15.03 5.96 -8.98
CA CYS A 136 14.64 5.50 -10.31
C CYS A 136 15.70 5.80 -11.39
N GLY A 137 16.60 6.75 -11.14
CA GLY A 137 17.53 7.21 -12.14
C GLY A 137 16.90 8.05 -13.26
N SER A 138 15.63 8.42 -13.09
CA SER A 138 14.85 9.20 -14.07
C SER A 138 13.60 9.75 -13.41
N THR A 139 12.81 10.51 -14.17
CA THR A 139 11.50 10.98 -13.75
C THR A 139 10.36 10.19 -14.41
N ASP A 140 10.68 9.06 -15.04
CA ASP A 140 9.71 8.28 -15.81
C ASP A 140 9.09 7.14 -15.02
N CYS A 141 9.51 6.88 -13.79
CA CYS A 141 8.94 5.80 -12.99
C CYS A 141 7.57 6.21 -12.44
N GLU A 142 6.73 5.21 -12.23
CA GLU A 142 5.36 5.39 -11.77
C GLU A 142 5.30 6.17 -10.46
N GLU A 143 6.18 5.87 -9.51
CA GLU A 143 6.21 6.51 -8.20
C GLU A 143 6.48 8.01 -8.32
N TYR A 144 7.35 8.41 -9.22
CA TYR A 144 7.62 9.83 -9.48
C TYR A 144 6.38 10.52 -10.06
N GLU A 145 5.80 9.92 -11.10
CA GLU A 145 4.64 10.49 -11.78
C GLU A 145 3.44 10.62 -10.84
N ASP A 146 3.21 9.61 -10.01
CA ASP A 146 2.08 9.60 -9.08
C ASP A 146 2.24 10.67 -8.00
N LEU A 147 3.44 10.82 -7.44
CA LEU A 147 3.68 11.87 -6.45
C LEU A 147 3.64 13.26 -7.07
N GLU A 148 4.20 13.44 -8.26
CA GLU A 148 4.13 14.72 -8.97
C GLU A 148 2.67 15.12 -9.21
N PHE A 149 1.85 14.16 -9.62
CA PHE A 149 0.40 14.38 -9.78
C PHE A 149 -0.24 14.82 -8.46
N ALA A 150 0.04 14.12 -7.36
CA ALA A 150 -0.53 14.46 -6.06
C ALA A 150 -0.12 15.88 -5.60
N ILE A 151 1.13 16.27 -5.82
CA ILE A 151 1.60 17.62 -5.50
C ILE A 151 0.82 18.66 -6.31
N SER A 152 0.59 18.41 -7.59
CA SER A 152 -0.12 19.34 -8.49
C SER A 152 -1.63 19.40 -8.23
N HIS A 153 -2.20 18.38 -7.60
CA HIS A 153 -3.64 18.23 -7.40
C HIS A 153 -4.03 18.18 -5.91
N ASN A 154 -3.24 18.82 -5.05
CA ASN A 154 -3.55 18.98 -3.62
C ASN A 154 -3.77 17.66 -2.87
N GLY A 155 -3.03 16.63 -3.25
CA GLY A 155 -3.07 15.34 -2.57
C GLY A 155 -4.05 14.33 -3.17
N GLU A 156 -4.73 14.67 -4.26
CA GLU A 156 -5.55 13.70 -4.97
C GLU A 156 -4.66 12.61 -5.57
N GLU A 157 -5.10 11.37 -5.46
CA GLU A 157 -4.38 10.26 -6.07
C GLU A 157 -4.72 10.16 -7.56
N LYS A 158 -3.74 9.76 -8.34
CA LYS A 158 -3.94 9.48 -9.75
C LYS A 158 -4.78 8.22 -9.89
N SER A 159 -5.87 8.31 -10.64
CA SER A 159 -6.77 7.17 -10.88
C SER A 159 -6.30 6.24 -11.98
#